data_1ddf0dcdf30e4e09e53b2812d1299dd5
#
_entry.id   1ddf0dcdf30e4e09e53b2812d1299dd5
#
_cell.length_a   1.000
_cell.length_b   1.000
_cell.length_c   1.000
_cell.angle_alpha   90.00
_cell.angle_beta   90.00
_cell.angle_gamma   90.00
#
_symmetry.space_group_name_H-M   'P 1'
#
loop_
_entity.id
_entity.type
_entity.pdbx_description
1 polymer ?
#
loop_
_entity_poly.entity_id
_entity_poly.type
_entity_poly.pdbx_seq_one_letter_code
_entity_poly.pdbx_strand_id
1 'polypeptide(L)'
;MRLANPSVPALTQAIQIAGSQSALARLIGKKQPHVYKWLHSTQPMRPENCVLVGSVTGIPYRAFRPDDWQDIWPEPIDPESSSPAAA
;
A
#
# COMPACT_ATOMS: atom_id res chain seq x y z
N MET A 1 -15.46 4.50 -19.39
CA MET A 1 -14.35 3.92 -18.99
C MET A 1 -14.43 3.55 -17.56
N ARG A 2 -13.89 2.48 -17.26
CA ARG A 2 -14.01 1.98 -16.02
C ARG A 2 -12.86 2.41 -15.21
N LEU A 3 -13.02 2.67 -13.98
CA LEU A 3 -11.95 3.07 -13.11
C LEU A 3 -11.31 1.84 -12.50
N ALA A 4 -10.03 1.74 -12.66
CA ALA A 4 -9.31 0.68 -12.02
C ALA A 4 -9.00 1.09 -10.59
N ASN A 5 -8.90 0.11 -9.72
CA ASN A 5 -8.46 0.34 -8.36
C ASN A 5 -7.00 0.77 -8.41
N PRO A 6 -6.67 1.98 -8.00
CA PRO A 6 -5.30 2.48 -8.12
C PRO A 6 -4.31 1.78 -7.18
N SER A 7 -4.81 1.03 -6.21
CA SER A 7 -3.92 0.31 -5.30
C SER A 7 -3.43 -1.02 -5.86
N VAL A 8 -4.04 -1.51 -6.93
CA VAL A 8 -3.73 -2.85 -7.43
C VAL A 8 -2.29 -3.02 -7.89
N PRO A 9 -1.70 -2.08 -8.65
CA PRO A 9 -0.31 -2.28 -9.07
C PRO A 9 0.65 -2.43 -7.90
N ALA A 10 0.54 -1.58 -6.90
CA ALA A 10 1.42 -1.66 -5.75
C ALA A 10 1.11 -2.90 -4.91
N LEU A 11 -0.16 -3.24 -4.78
CA LEU A 11 -0.54 -4.44 -4.04
C LEU A 11 -0.05 -5.71 -4.72
N THR A 12 -0.11 -5.75 -6.05
CA THR A 12 0.42 -6.87 -6.81
C THR A 12 1.92 -7.03 -6.56
N GLN A 13 2.63 -5.91 -6.56
CA GLN A 13 4.05 -5.94 -6.26
C GLN A 13 4.31 -6.43 -4.85
N ALA A 14 3.49 -6.00 -3.90
CA ALA A 14 3.64 -6.44 -2.52
C ALA A 14 3.44 -7.95 -2.39
N ILE A 15 2.47 -8.49 -3.13
CA ILE A 15 2.23 -9.93 -3.12
C ILE A 15 3.43 -10.67 -3.70
N GLN A 16 4.03 -10.14 -4.75
CA GLN A 16 5.20 -10.75 -5.33
C GLN A 16 6.38 -10.73 -4.36
N ILE A 17 6.56 -9.64 -3.65
CA ILE A 17 7.63 -9.53 -2.66
C ILE A 17 7.41 -10.54 -1.53
N ALA A 18 6.19 -10.67 -1.07
CA ALA A 18 5.87 -11.60 0.02
C ALA A 18 5.87 -13.05 -0.44
N GLY A 19 5.59 -13.29 -1.71
CA GLY A 19 5.55 -14.62 -2.29
C GLY A 19 4.15 -15.08 -2.68
N SER A 20 3.12 -14.65 -1.97
CA SER A 20 1.75 -15.02 -2.27
C SER A 20 0.82 -14.13 -1.47
N GLN A 21 -0.48 -14.21 -1.80
CA GLN A 21 -1.47 -13.48 -1.03
C GLN A 21 -1.51 -13.96 0.42
N SER A 22 -1.40 -15.25 0.64
CA SER A 22 -1.39 -15.79 1.99
C SER A 22 -0.16 -15.34 2.76
N ALA A 23 0.98 -15.31 2.11
CA ALA A 23 2.20 -14.87 2.76
C ALA A 23 2.12 -13.40 3.14
N LEU A 24 1.58 -12.57 2.26
CA LEU A 24 1.42 -11.16 2.57
C LEU A 24 0.46 -10.98 3.74
N ALA A 25 -0.66 -11.69 3.70
CA ALA A 25 -1.64 -11.59 4.79
C ALA A 25 -1.00 -11.94 6.13
N ARG A 26 -0.18 -12.97 6.13
CA ARG A 26 0.49 -13.40 7.35
C ARG A 26 1.43 -12.34 7.87
N LEU A 27 2.15 -11.69 6.97
CA LEU A 27 3.10 -10.64 7.37
C LEU A 27 2.41 -9.45 8.03
N ILE A 28 1.20 -9.14 7.60
CA ILE A 28 0.49 -7.97 8.12
C ILE A 28 -0.53 -8.34 9.18
N GLY A 29 -0.58 -9.60 9.58
CA GLY A 29 -1.49 -10.02 10.64
C GLY A 29 -2.93 -10.11 10.23
N LYS A 30 -3.18 -10.31 8.94
CA LYS A 30 -4.53 -10.44 8.41
C LYS A 30 -4.70 -11.79 7.77
N LYS A 31 -5.90 -12.06 7.25
CA LYS A 31 -6.17 -13.33 6.59
C LYS A 31 -6.17 -13.13 5.09
N GLN A 32 -5.91 -14.20 4.37
CA GLN A 32 -5.81 -14.15 2.91
C GLN A 32 -7.04 -13.52 2.26
N PRO A 33 -8.27 -13.78 2.72
CA PRO A 33 -9.43 -13.13 2.10
C PRO A 33 -9.39 -11.61 2.15
N HIS A 34 -8.75 -11.01 3.13
CA HIS A 34 -8.61 -9.55 3.16
C HIS A 34 -7.80 -9.07 1.98
N VAL A 35 -6.67 -9.73 1.69
CA VAL A 35 -5.82 -9.35 0.57
C VAL A 35 -6.57 -9.56 -0.74
N TYR A 36 -7.29 -10.67 -0.86
CA TYR A 36 -8.07 -10.96 -2.04
C TYR A 36 -9.11 -9.86 -2.28
N LYS A 37 -9.80 -9.43 -1.22
CA LYS A 37 -10.80 -8.39 -1.36
C LYS A 37 -10.19 -7.08 -1.81
N TRP A 38 -9.00 -6.75 -1.30
CA TRP A 38 -8.34 -5.52 -1.73
C TRP A 38 -8.02 -5.56 -3.23
N LEU A 39 -7.58 -6.72 -3.73
CA LEU A 39 -7.25 -6.86 -5.14
C LEU A 39 -8.46 -6.71 -6.04
N HIS A 40 -9.61 -7.16 -5.57
CA HIS A 40 -10.80 -7.21 -6.40
C HIS A 40 -11.80 -6.11 -6.10
N SER A 41 -11.43 -5.19 -5.22
CA SER A 41 -12.26 -4.05 -4.91
C SER A 41 -12.07 -2.98 -5.98
N THR A 42 -13.09 -2.18 -6.22
CA THR A 42 -12.97 -1.01 -7.07
C THR A 42 -12.50 0.20 -6.28
N GLN A 43 -12.44 0.07 -4.96
CA GLN A 43 -12.00 1.14 -4.09
C GLN A 43 -10.54 0.99 -3.77
N PRO A 44 -9.79 2.10 -3.66
CA PRO A 44 -8.39 1.98 -3.25
C PRO A 44 -8.29 1.51 -1.81
N MET A 45 -7.10 1.01 -1.46
CA MET A 45 -6.86 0.55 -0.10
C MET A 45 -6.98 1.71 0.88
N ARG A 46 -7.45 1.40 2.07
CA ARG A 46 -7.56 2.40 3.11
C ARG A 46 -6.16 2.85 3.53
N PRO A 47 -6.02 4.10 3.96
CA PRO A 47 -4.69 4.61 4.28
C PRO A 47 -3.93 3.78 5.31
N GLU A 48 -4.61 3.29 6.34
CA GLU A 48 -3.93 2.50 7.35
C GLU A 48 -3.41 1.18 6.78
N ASN A 49 -4.11 0.61 5.80
CA ASN A 49 -3.65 -0.62 5.17
C ASN A 49 -2.48 -0.34 4.23
N CYS A 50 -2.46 0.82 3.60
CA CYS A 50 -1.34 1.21 2.75
C CYS A 50 -0.06 1.28 3.57
N VAL A 51 -0.13 1.89 4.73
CA VAL A 51 1.03 2.00 5.60
C VAL A 51 1.47 0.62 6.09
N LEU A 52 0.49 -0.19 6.46
CA LEU A 52 0.78 -1.53 6.99
C LEU A 52 1.51 -2.38 5.96
N VAL A 53 0.96 -2.45 4.75
CA VAL A 53 1.57 -3.26 3.70
C VAL A 53 2.90 -2.67 3.28
N GLY A 54 2.97 -1.36 3.18
CA GLY A 54 4.21 -0.69 2.82
C GLY A 54 5.32 -0.97 3.81
N SER A 55 4.99 -1.02 5.09
CA SER A 55 6.01 -1.20 6.12
C SER A 55 6.65 -2.58 6.06
N VAL A 56 5.93 -3.60 5.62
CA VAL A 56 6.49 -4.95 5.55
C VAL A 56 7.11 -5.27 4.20
N THR A 57 6.81 -4.49 3.17
CA THR A 57 7.33 -4.78 1.82
C THR A 57 8.35 -3.77 1.34
N GLY A 58 8.45 -2.63 2.01
CA GLY A 58 9.33 -1.56 1.56
C GLY A 58 8.74 -0.70 0.46
N ILE A 59 7.51 -0.95 0.04
CA ILE A 59 6.86 -0.15 -0.98
C ILE A 59 6.33 1.12 -0.31
N PRO A 60 6.59 2.31 -0.86
CA PRO A 60 6.06 3.54 -0.27
C PRO A 60 4.54 3.48 -0.20
N TYR A 61 3.98 3.89 0.93
CA TYR A 61 2.53 3.82 1.09
C TYR A 61 1.80 4.66 0.06
N ARG A 62 2.41 5.74 -0.40
CA ARG A 62 1.76 6.58 -1.40
C ARG A 62 1.63 5.88 -2.75
N ALA A 63 2.42 4.84 -2.99
CA ALA A 63 2.29 4.07 -4.22
C ALA A 63 0.95 3.34 -4.30
N PHE A 64 0.32 3.09 -3.16
CA PHE A 64 -0.98 2.43 -3.13
C PHE A 64 -2.11 3.40 -3.41
N ARG A 65 -1.86 4.69 -3.29
CA ARG A 65 -2.87 5.71 -3.58
C ARG A 65 -2.24 6.85 -4.37
N PRO A 66 -1.85 6.57 -5.61
CA PRO A 66 -1.08 7.55 -6.39
C PRO A 66 -1.88 8.81 -6.75
N ASP A 67 -3.20 8.74 -6.68
CA ASP A 67 -4.02 9.87 -7.11
C ASP A 67 -4.34 10.84 -5.99
N ASP A 68 -4.36 10.37 -4.74
CA ASP A 68 -4.83 11.21 -3.65
C ASP A 68 -3.99 11.12 -2.39
N TRP A 69 -2.78 10.57 -2.49
CA TRP A 69 -1.95 10.44 -1.29
C TRP A 69 -1.65 11.80 -0.66
N GLN A 70 -1.61 12.86 -1.45
CA GLN A 70 -1.32 14.19 -0.93
C GLN A 70 -2.44 14.70 -0.04
N ASP A 71 -3.66 14.28 -0.30
CA ASP A 71 -4.79 14.66 0.53
C ASP A 71 -4.81 13.90 1.85
N ILE A 72 -4.30 12.68 1.82
CA ILE A 72 -4.31 11.82 3.00
C ILE A 72 -3.09 12.09 3.87
N TRP A 73 -1.93 12.25 3.24
CA TRP A 73 -0.68 12.52 3.92
C TRP A 73 -0.13 13.81 3.37
N PRO A 74 -0.62 14.95 3.86
CA PRO A 74 -0.29 16.24 3.27
C PRO A 74 1.18 16.60 3.38
N GLU A 75 1.85 16.05 4.34
CA GLU A 75 3.27 16.29 4.47
C GLU A 75 4.05 15.13 3.96
N PRO A 76 5.13 15.37 3.24
CA PRO A 76 5.97 14.26 2.81
C PRO A 76 6.52 13.56 4.01
N ILE A 77 6.33 12.27 4.06
CA ILE A 77 6.80 11.50 5.19
C ILE A 77 7.90 10.57 4.78
N ASP A 78 8.23 10.55 3.51
CA ASP A 78 9.29 9.65 3.11
C ASP A 78 10.61 10.14 3.72
N PRO A 79 11.51 9.22 3.96
CA PRO A 79 12.74 9.56 4.70
C PRO A 79 13.57 10.60 4.03
N GLU A 80 13.53 10.67 2.71
CA GLU A 80 14.36 11.65 2.03
C GLU A 80 13.87 13.05 2.24
N SER A 81 12.58 13.21 2.32
CA SER A 81 12.04 14.53 2.53
C SER A 81 12.11 14.97 3.94
N SER A 82 11.91 14.06 4.85
CA SER A 82 11.80 14.44 6.22
C SER A 82 13.12 14.43 6.92
N SER A 83 14.07 13.86 6.31
CA SER A 83 15.28 13.68 6.98
C SER A 83 15.91 14.91 7.34
N PRO A 84 16.05 14.93 7.93
CA PRO A 84 16.53 15.89 8.15
C PRO A 84 17.83 15.99 8.02
N ALA A 85 17.03 15.70 7.41
CA ALA A 85 17.51 15.99 7.30
C ALA A 85 18.07 16.25 7.98
N ALA A 86 17.91 15.98 7.97
CA ALA A 86 17.96 16.01 8.50
C ALA A 86 18.47 16.12 9.03
N ALA A 87 18.68 16.08 9.00
CA ALA A 87 19.04 16.27 9.56
C ALA A 87 19.58 16.34 9.74
#